data_9908f06e2274fb942501bfbcfb8536c0
#
_entry.id   9908f06e2274fb942501bfbcfb8536c0
#
_cell.length_a   1.000
_cell.length_b   1.000
_cell.length_c   1.000
_cell.angle_alpha   90.00
_cell.angle_beta   90.00
_cell.angle_gamma   90.00
#
_symmetry.space_group_name_H-M   'P 1'
#
loop_
_entity.id
_entity.type
_entity.pdbx_description
1 polymer ?
#
loop_
_entity_poly.entity_id
_entity_poly.type
_entity_poly.pdbx_seq_one_letter_code
_entity_poly.pdbx_strand_id
1 'polypeptide(L)' 'MTEAELKLTLLRYNMLSKKRAEVTYASAHTGDKAYNDEWSECVVEMKKIRDDLRECGYDFAIAGKIQYNMYEIVPINCR' A
#
# COMPACT_ATOMS: atom_id res chain seq x y z
N MET A 1 -12.40 -9.87 9.95
CA MET A 1 -12.56 -8.81 8.94
C MET A 1 -13.55 -9.27 7.88
N THR A 2 -14.54 -8.47 7.56
CA THR A 2 -15.54 -8.82 6.56
C THR A 2 -15.01 -8.62 5.15
N GLU A 3 -15.69 -9.20 4.15
CA GLU A 3 -15.31 -9.03 2.75
C GLU A 3 -15.36 -7.56 2.32
N ALA A 4 -16.35 -6.81 2.78
CA ALA A 4 -16.46 -5.38 2.51
C ALA A 4 -15.29 -4.60 3.11
N GLU A 5 -14.88 -4.93 4.33
CA GLU A 5 -13.72 -4.32 4.97
C GLU A 5 -12.43 -4.63 4.23
N LEU A 6 -12.27 -5.86 3.75
CA LEU A 6 -11.11 -6.26 2.94
C LEU A 6 -11.04 -5.45 1.65
N LYS A 7 -12.17 -5.25 0.97
CA LYS A 7 -12.21 -4.46 -0.26
C LYS A 7 -11.84 -2.99 -0.02
N LEU A 8 -12.37 -2.40 1.06
CA LEU A 8 -12.03 -1.02 1.42
C LEU A 8 -10.56 -0.88 1.79
N THR A 9 -10.04 -1.83 2.53
CA THR A 9 -8.63 -1.84 2.93
C THR A 9 -7.72 -1.96 1.70
N LEU A 10 -8.07 -2.83 0.76
CA LEU A 10 -7.34 -2.98 -0.50
C LEU A 10 -7.34 -1.68 -1.30
N LEU A 11 -8.51 -1.06 -1.44
CA LEU A 11 -8.63 0.21 -2.15
C LEU A 11 -7.74 1.28 -1.52
N ARG A 12 -7.80 1.41 -0.21
CA ARG A 12 -6.98 2.38 0.52
C ARG A 12 -5.48 2.12 0.34
N TYR A 13 -5.07 0.87 0.45
CA TYR A 13 -3.67 0.50 0.27
C TYR A 13 -3.18 0.81 -1.14
N ASN A 14 -3.97 0.50 -2.16
CA ASN A 14 -3.62 0.79 -3.55
C ASN A 14 -3.55 2.29 -3.81
N MET A 15 -4.43 3.08 -3.22
CA MET A 15 -4.37 4.54 -3.31
C MET A 15 -3.10 5.09 -2.66
N LEU A 16 -2.72 4.56 -1.51
CA LEU A 16 -1.48 4.96 -0.84
C LEU A 16 -0.24 4.55 -1.64
N SER A 17 -0.26 3.37 -2.22
CA SER A 17 0.83 2.90 -3.09
C SER A 17 1.01 3.81 -4.29
N LYS A 18 -0.09 4.20 -4.93
CA LYS A 18 -0.07 5.14 -6.05
C LYS A 18 0.47 6.50 -5.64
N LYS A 19 -0.01 7.01 -4.52
CA LYS A 19 0.47 8.30 -3.97
C LYS A 19 1.96 8.24 -3.66
N ARG A 20 2.42 7.17 -3.05
CA ARG A 20 3.85 6.99 -2.76
C ARG A 20 4.69 7.03 -4.04
N ALA A 21 4.25 6.38 -5.09
CA ALA A 21 4.95 6.39 -6.38
C ALA A 21 5.00 7.80 -6.98
N GLU A 22 3.89 8.53 -6.92
CA GLU A 22 3.82 9.92 -7.41
C GLU A 22 4.74 10.85 -6.61
N VAL A 23 4.77 10.70 -5.30
CA VAL A 23 5.65 11.48 -4.42
C VAL A 23 7.11 11.16 -4.68
N THR A 24 7.43 9.89 -4.88
CA THR A 24 8.80 9.46 -5.22
C THR A 24 9.26 10.12 -6.52
N TYR A 25 8.40 10.11 -7.53
CA TYR A 25 8.70 10.74 -8.82
C TYR A 25 8.92 12.25 -8.67
N ALA A 26 8.02 12.92 -7.96
CA ALA A 26 8.12 14.37 -7.74
C ALA A 26 9.39 14.73 -6.96
N SER A 27 9.73 13.98 -5.94
CA SER A 27 10.94 14.19 -5.15
C SER A 27 12.21 14.02 -6.00
N ALA A 28 12.24 13.00 -6.86
CA ALA A 28 13.37 12.75 -7.74
C ALA A 28 13.59 13.88 -8.75
N HIS A 29 12.52 14.55 -9.19
CA HIS A 29 12.59 15.62 -10.18
C HIS A 29 12.84 17.00 -9.58
N THR A 30 12.32 17.29 -8.39
CA THR A 30 12.41 18.61 -7.78
C THR A 30 13.46 18.70 -6.67
N GLY A 31 13.81 17.57 -6.05
CA GLY A 31 14.71 17.56 -4.90
C GLY A 31 14.13 18.22 -3.64
N ASP A 32 12.82 18.48 -3.61
CA ASP A 32 12.17 19.16 -2.52
C ASP A 32 12.00 18.24 -1.32
N LYS A 33 12.51 18.64 -0.15
CA LYS A 33 12.43 17.86 1.07
C LYS A 33 11.01 17.70 1.61
N ALA A 34 10.08 18.57 1.24
CA ALA A 34 8.68 18.46 1.66
C ALA A 34 8.05 17.13 1.21
N TYR A 35 8.48 16.61 0.08
CA TYR A 35 7.98 15.30 -0.40
C TYR A 35 8.44 14.13 0.46
N ASN A 36 9.54 14.27 1.19
CA ASN A 36 10.00 13.21 2.08
C ASN A 36 9.02 12.93 3.22
N ASP A 37 8.38 13.98 3.75
CA ASP A 37 7.39 13.84 4.81
C ASP A 37 6.14 13.12 4.30
N GLU A 38 5.66 13.50 3.12
CA GLU A 38 4.52 12.83 2.49
C GLU A 38 4.82 11.36 2.20
N TRP A 39 6.00 11.09 1.67
CA TRP A 39 6.44 9.73 1.40
C TRP A 39 6.46 8.89 2.68
N SER A 40 7.03 9.44 3.74
CA SER A 40 7.12 8.76 5.03
C SER A 40 5.74 8.47 5.62
N GLU A 41 4.81 9.41 5.52
CA GLU A 41 3.43 9.22 5.99
C GLU A 41 2.74 8.08 5.22
N CYS A 42 2.92 8.03 3.91
CA CYS A 42 2.36 6.95 3.09
C CYS A 42 2.93 5.59 3.51
N VAL A 43 4.23 5.51 3.71
CA VAL A 43 4.90 4.27 4.10
C VAL A 43 4.42 3.80 5.47
N VAL A 44 4.30 4.69 6.43
CA VAL A 44 3.82 4.36 7.78
C VAL A 44 2.39 3.83 7.73
N GLU A 45 1.50 4.50 7.01
CA GLU A 45 0.12 4.03 6.87
C GLU A 45 0.03 2.68 6.16
N MET A 46 0.79 2.50 5.09
CA MET A 46 0.82 1.24 4.36
C MET A 46 1.30 0.09 5.26
N LYS A 47 2.33 0.32 6.04
CA LYS A 47 2.84 -0.67 6.98
C LYS A 47 1.80 -1.03 8.04
N LYS A 48 1.11 -0.03 8.58
CA LYS A 48 0.06 -0.25 9.58
C LYS A 48 -1.08 -1.10 9.01
N ILE A 49 -1.54 -0.78 7.80
CA ILE A 49 -2.58 -1.56 7.13
C ILE A 49 -2.12 -3.00 6.92
N ARG A 50 -0.90 -3.19 6.49
CA ARG A 50 -0.35 -4.51 6.26
C ARG A 50 -0.25 -5.33 7.55
N ASP A 51 0.23 -4.70 8.61
CA ASP A 51 0.33 -5.35 9.93
C ASP A 51 -1.04 -5.76 10.44
N ASP A 52 -2.04 -4.88 10.31
CA ASP A 52 -3.42 -5.18 10.71
C ASP A 52 -3.99 -6.37 9.92
N LEU A 53 -3.74 -6.40 8.62
CA LEU A 53 -4.19 -7.51 7.77
C LEU A 53 -3.50 -8.82 8.14
N ARG A 54 -2.22 -8.77 8.43
CA ARG A 54 -1.47 -9.96 8.83
C ARG A 54 -2.00 -10.56 10.13
N GLU A 55 -2.39 -9.72 11.07
CA GLU A 55 -3.04 -10.17 12.31
C GLU A 55 -4.36 -10.89 12.02
N CYS A 56 -5.04 -10.50 10.95
CA CYS A 56 -6.28 -11.15 10.52
C CYS A 56 -6.06 -12.35 9.60
N GLY A 57 -4.82 -12.69 9.29
CA GLY A 57 -4.49 -13.82 8.42
C GLY A 57 -4.46 -13.50 6.94
N TYR A 58 -4.22 -12.24 6.57
CA TYR A 58 -4.15 -11.79 5.17
C TYR A 58 -2.85 -11.05 4.90
N ASP A 59 -2.47 -11.01 3.64
CA ASP A 59 -1.35 -10.18 3.18
C ASP A 59 -1.66 -9.66 1.78
N PHE A 60 -0.76 -8.85 1.27
CA PHE A 60 -0.86 -8.33 -0.09
C PHE A 60 0.08 -9.06 -1.03
N ALA A 61 -0.40 -9.34 -2.23
CA ALA A 61 0.42 -9.78 -3.34
C ALA A 61 0.30 -8.78 -4.47
N ILE A 62 1.35 -8.61 -5.23
CA ILE A 62 1.29 -7.75 -6.42
C ILE A 62 0.42 -8.45 -7.45
N ALA A 63 -0.68 -7.80 -7.84
CA ALA A 63 -1.61 -8.33 -8.80
C ALA A 63 -1.27 -7.83 -10.21
N GLY A 64 -1.07 -8.76 -11.10
CA GLY A 64 -1.10 -8.50 -12.53
C GLY A 64 0.15 -7.88 -13.13
N LYS A 65 0.20 -7.99 -14.44
CA LYS A 65 1.30 -7.50 -15.27
C LYS A 65 1.05 -6.09 -15.83
N ILE A 66 -0.15 -5.57 -15.63
CA ILE A 66 -0.62 -4.38 -16.36
C ILE A 66 -0.28 -3.09 -15.65
N GLN A 67 -0.24 -3.10 -14.33
CA GLN A 67 0.10 -1.89 -13.57
C GLN A 67 1.02 -2.23 -12.42
N TYR A 68 2.08 -1.45 -12.30
CA TYR A 68 2.95 -1.52 -11.14
C TYR A 68 2.22 -1.00 -9.91
N ASN A 69 2.51 -1.56 -8.77
CA ASN A 69 1.97 -1.13 -7.49
C ASN A 69 0.46 -1.38 -7.30
N MET A 70 -0.12 -2.28 -8.08
CA MET A 70 -1.44 -2.79 -7.78
C MET A 70 -1.32 -4.07 -6.97
N TYR A 71 -2.02 -4.08 -5.86
CA TYR A 71 -1.99 -5.20 -4.93
C TYR A 71 -3.36 -5.83 -4.81
N GLU A 72 -3.37 -7.10 -4.51
CA GLU A 72 -4.58 -7.82 -4.13
C GLU A 72 -4.38 -8.44 -2.75
N ILE A 73 -5.46 -8.59 -2.01
CA ILE A 73 -5.42 -9.23 -0.70
C ILE A 73 -5.52 -10.74 -0.89
N VAL A 74 -4.57 -11.46 -0.31
CA VAL A 74 -4.53 -12.92 -0.37
C VAL A 74 -4.47 -13.48 1.05
N PRO A 75 -5.07 -14.65 1.32
CA PRO A 75 -4.94 -15.28 2.63
C PRO A 75 -3.49 -15.73 2.84
N ILE A 76 -3.02 -15.57 4.07
CA ILE A 76 -1.70 -16.07 4.45
C ILE A 76 -1.85 -17.54 4.79
N ASN A 77 -1.13 -18.37 4.08
CA ASN A 77 -1.04 -19.78 4.43
C ASN A 77 0.11 -19.94 5.40
N CYS A 78 -0.22 -19.99 6.68
CA CYS A 78 0.77 -20.04 7.76
C CYS A 78 1.29 -21.44 8.05
N ARG A 79 1.08 -22.38 7.17
CA ARG A 79 1.49 -23.76 7.44
C ARG A 79 2.25 -24.37 6.29
#